data_06e0cb4fb150f7246b9a3607131727c7
#
_entry.id   06e0cb4fb150f7246b9a3607131727c7
#
_cell.length_a   1.000
_cell.length_b   1.000
_cell.length_c   1.000
_cell.angle_alpha   90.00
_cell.angle_beta   90.00
_cell.angle_gamma   90.00
#
_symmetry.space_group_name_H-M   'P 1'
#
loop_
_entity.id
_entity.type
_entity.pdbx_description
1 polymer ?
#
loop_
_entity_poly.entity_id
_entity_poly.type
_entity_poly.pdbx_seq_one_letter_code
_entity_poly.pdbx_strand_id
1 'polypeptide(L)'
;MKRLVVMVLAAVLLVSCGTSRRAAQKPVETYVQPGSKLLNQPGVLRAWAMGVSDSEMTAKKKALASASAQLAQMLNSAVKTTVEDYCVMLSEGEAVRSKEYLSQKTSIVSEQLLVGARPVFDQWEPKDAEGMYRNYVVLEISADDYIKALIDAMADANAKNVEVNEDLLNELFLKAINGSTENR
;
A
#
# COMPACT_ATOMS: atom_id res chain seq x y z
N MET A 1 -43.52 57.91 -37.90
CA MET A 1 -42.57 58.05 -36.77
C MET A 1 -42.82 57.05 -35.66
N LYS A 2 -44.08 56.84 -35.15
CA LYS A 2 -44.31 55.87 -34.06
C LYS A 2 -43.90 54.39 -34.35
N ARG A 3 -44.02 53.93 -35.59
CA ARG A 3 -43.68 52.55 -36.00
C ARG A 3 -42.17 52.30 -36.05
N LEU A 4 -41.40 53.35 -36.33
CA LEU A 4 -39.94 53.27 -36.40
C LEU A 4 -39.29 53.20 -35.00
N VAL A 5 -39.88 53.90 -34.03
CA VAL A 5 -39.46 53.87 -32.61
C VAL A 5 -39.70 52.51 -31.99
N VAL A 6 -40.82 51.84 -32.32
CA VAL A 6 -41.14 50.50 -31.79
C VAL A 6 -40.17 49.44 -32.34
N MET A 7 -39.74 49.53 -33.62
CA MET A 7 -38.76 48.60 -34.18
C MET A 7 -37.35 48.78 -33.58
N VAL A 8 -36.94 49.99 -33.26
CA VAL A 8 -35.65 50.24 -32.60
C VAL A 8 -35.65 49.75 -31.15
N LEU A 9 -36.77 49.85 -30.42
CA LEU A 9 -36.90 49.34 -29.09
C LEU A 9 -36.89 47.81 -29.04
N ALA A 10 -37.45 47.12 -30.05
CA ALA A 10 -37.41 45.66 -30.15
C ALA A 10 -36.02 45.10 -30.46
N ALA A 11 -35.19 45.84 -31.20
CA ALA A 11 -33.82 45.44 -31.53
C ALA A 11 -32.85 45.51 -30.32
N VAL A 12 -33.08 46.38 -29.36
CA VAL A 12 -32.22 46.55 -28.17
C VAL A 12 -32.44 45.42 -27.13
N LEU A 13 -33.61 44.75 -27.14
CA LEU A 13 -33.88 43.65 -26.21
C LEU A 13 -33.24 42.31 -26.61
N LEU A 14 -32.71 42.16 -27.83
CA LEU A 14 -32.10 40.92 -28.29
C LEU A 14 -30.58 40.82 -28.02
N VAL A 15 -29.93 41.84 -27.53
CA VAL A 15 -28.48 41.86 -27.24
C VAL A 15 -28.16 41.46 -25.80
N SER A 16 -29.19 41.21 -24.98
CA SER A 16 -29.00 40.70 -23.61
C SER A 16 -28.88 39.17 -23.57
N CYS A 17 -28.24 38.55 -24.55
CA CYS A 17 -27.78 37.17 -24.40
C CYS A 17 -26.46 37.19 -23.59
N GLY A 18 -26.63 37.13 -22.27
CA GLY A 18 -25.54 37.06 -21.34
C GLY A 18 -24.57 35.99 -21.75
N THR A 19 -23.35 36.39 -22.11
CA THR A 19 -22.20 35.52 -22.03
C THR A 19 -22.10 35.06 -20.59
N SER A 20 -22.76 33.93 -20.26
CA SER A 20 -22.39 33.14 -19.10
C SER A 20 -20.89 32.84 -19.29
N ARG A 21 -20.04 33.64 -18.62
CA ARG A 21 -18.68 33.23 -18.38
C ARG A 21 -18.82 31.90 -17.66
N ARG A 22 -18.72 30.78 -18.42
CA ARG A 22 -18.38 29.50 -17.82
C ARG A 22 -17.11 29.80 -17.03
N ALA A 23 -17.26 29.92 -15.71
CA ALA A 23 -16.12 29.89 -14.82
C ALA A 23 -15.32 28.69 -15.32
N ALA A 24 -14.08 28.94 -15.79
CA ALA A 24 -13.20 27.89 -16.20
C ALA A 24 -13.15 26.94 -14.99
N GLN A 25 -13.81 25.79 -15.11
CA GLN A 25 -13.69 24.73 -14.14
C GLN A 25 -12.19 24.46 -14.08
N LYS A 26 -11.57 24.79 -12.95
CA LYS A 26 -10.20 24.34 -12.68
C LYS A 26 -10.21 22.86 -13.03
N PRO A 27 -9.20 22.38 -13.77
CA PRO A 27 -9.08 20.96 -14.03
C PRO A 27 -9.26 20.26 -12.68
N VAL A 28 -10.25 19.39 -12.56
CA VAL A 28 -10.36 18.52 -11.41
C VAL A 28 -9.07 17.71 -11.43
N GLU A 29 -8.14 18.04 -10.54
CA GLU A 29 -6.95 17.21 -10.37
C GLU A 29 -7.48 15.82 -10.07
N THR A 30 -7.36 14.94 -11.05
CA THR A 30 -7.76 13.54 -10.89
C THR A 30 -6.73 12.92 -9.96
N TYR A 31 -7.06 12.84 -8.67
CA TYR A 31 -6.22 12.18 -7.68
C TYR A 31 -6.16 10.70 -8.05
N VAL A 32 -4.98 10.27 -8.46
CA VAL A 32 -4.77 8.91 -8.92
C VAL A 32 -4.57 8.03 -7.71
N GLN A 33 -5.47 7.08 -7.52
CA GLN A 33 -5.25 5.97 -6.57
C GLN A 33 -3.95 5.24 -6.94
N PRO A 34 -3.23 4.65 -5.97
CA PRO A 34 -2.03 3.89 -6.27
C PRO A 34 -2.33 2.83 -7.33
N GLY A 35 -1.70 2.96 -8.49
CA GLY A 35 -1.93 2.05 -9.61
C GLY A 35 -1.28 0.69 -9.37
N SER A 36 -1.75 -0.35 -10.08
CA SER A 36 -1.22 -1.72 -9.99
C SER A 36 0.29 -1.80 -10.22
N LYS A 37 0.86 -0.97 -11.09
CA LYS A 37 2.31 -0.90 -11.30
C LYS A 37 3.10 -0.48 -10.06
N LEU A 38 2.50 0.34 -9.19
CA LEU A 38 3.13 0.71 -7.93
C LEU A 38 3.02 -0.42 -6.91
N LEU A 39 1.89 -1.14 -6.90
CA LEU A 39 1.63 -2.18 -5.91
C LEU A 39 2.33 -3.51 -6.23
N ASN A 40 2.42 -3.87 -7.51
CA ASN A 40 2.92 -5.15 -7.96
C ASN A 40 4.37 -5.02 -8.48
N GLN A 41 5.32 -4.90 -7.55
CA GLN A 41 6.75 -4.93 -7.88
C GLN A 41 7.40 -6.19 -7.28
N PRO A 42 8.22 -6.92 -8.07
CA PRO A 42 8.95 -8.08 -7.55
C PRO A 42 9.87 -7.70 -6.38
N GLY A 43 9.99 -8.59 -5.40
CA GLY A 43 10.88 -8.42 -4.27
C GLY A 43 10.46 -7.38 -3.24
N VAL A 44 9.25 -6.83 -3.32
CA VAL A 44 8.70 -5.93 -2.30
C VAL A 44 7.26 -6.30 -1.93
N LEU A 45 6.93 -6.16 -0.67
CA LEU A 45 5.54 -6.18 -0.18
C LEU A 45 5.04 -4.75 -0.07
N ARG A 46 3.93 -4.45 -0.72
CA ARG A 46 3.27 -3.13 -0.64
C ARG A 46 1.81 -3.29 -0.28
N ALA A 47 1.38 -2.52 0.69
CA ALA A 47 -0.02 -2.39 1.05
C ALA A 47 -0.45 -0.94 0.97
N TRP A 48 -1.65 -0.70 0.44
CA TRP A 48 -2.19 0.64 0.37
C TRP A 48 -3.50 0.74 1.15
N ALA A 49 -3.77 1.92 1.66
CA ALA A 49 -5.06 2.21 2.26
C ALA A 49 -5.44 3.67 2.10
N MET A 50 -6.74 3.93 2.20
CA MET A 50 -7.32 5.25 2.25
C MET A 50 -7.85 5.52 3.66
N GLY A 51 -7.58 6.70 4.19
CA GLY A 51 -8.18 7.19 5.42
C GLY A 51 -9.10 8.38 5.13
N VAL A 52 -10.26 8.42 5.76
CA VAL A 52 -11.24 9.50 5.63
C VAL A 52 -11.56 10.08 7.00
N SER A 53 -11.56 11.42 7.10
CA SER A 53 -11.93 12.15 8.33
C SER A 53 -12.20 13.63 8.03
N ASP A 54 -12.91 14.30 8.92
CA ASP A 54 -13.05 15.76 8.98
C ASP A 54 -11.73 16.45 9.40
N SER A 55 -10.81 15.71 10.01
CA SER A 55 -9.47 16.15 10.39
C SER A 55 -8.42 15.49 9.48
N GLU A 56 -7.57 16.31 8.86
CA GLU A 56 -6.48 15.89 8.00
C GLU A 56 -5.54 14.90 8.70
N MET A 57 -5.09 15.25 9.91
CA MET A 57 -4.21 14.38 10.69
C MET A 57 -4.86 13.02 11.01
N THR A 58 -6.15 13.01 11.30
CA THR A 58 -6.89 11.78 11.59
C THR A 58 -7.07 10.93 10.34
N ALA A 59 -7.34 11.53 9.18
CA ALA A 59 -7.40 10.82 7.90
C ALA A 59 -6.08 10.11 7.61
N LYS A 60 -4.94 10.80 7.75
CA LYS A 60 -3.61 10.21 7.57
C LYS A 60 -3.33 9.07 8.55
N LYS A 61 -3.64 9.25 9.84
CA LYS A 61 -3.47 8.18 10.83
C LYS A 61 -4.29 6.93 10.50
N LYS A 62 -5.53 7.11 10.03
CA LYS A 62 -6.38 5.99 9.59
C LYS A 62 -5.79 5.27 8.37
N ALA A 63 -5.31 6.02 7.36
CA ALA A 63 -4.66 5.44 6.19
C ALA A 63 -3.42 4.62 6.57
N LEU A 64 -2.52 5.19 7.38
CA LEU A 64 -1.32 4.51 7.86
C LEU A 64 -1.65 3.25 8.66
N ALA A 65 -2.58 3.31 9.62
CA ALA A 65 -2.96 2.17 10.43
C ALA A 65 -3.55 1.03 9.58
N SER A 66 -4.42 1.37 8.61
CA SER A 66 -5.02 0.39 7.71
C SER A 66 -3.99 -0.23 6.76
N ALA A 67 -3.08 0.57 6.19
CA ALA A 67 -2.00 0.06 5.33
C ALA A 67 -1.04 -0.85 6.13
N SER A 68 -0.66 -0.47 7.36
CA SER A 68 0.17 -1.30 8.24
C SER A 68 -0.50 -2.64 8.56
N ALA A 69 -1.79 -2.64 8.86
CA ALA A 69 -2.52 -3.88 9.14
C ALA A 69 -2.56 -4.83 7.93
N GLN A 70 -2.77 -4.29 6.73
CA GLN A 70 -2.74 -5.08 5.49
C GLN A 70 -1.33 -5.61 5.21
N LEU A 71 -0.31 -4.77 5.37
CA LEU A 71 1.08 -5.17 5.18
C LEU A 71 1.50 -6.29 6.15
N ALA A 72 1.05 -6.20 7.41
CA ALA A 72 1.26 -7.25 8.41
C ALA A 72 0.62 -8.58 8.01
N GLN A 73 -0.61 -8.56 7.49
CA GLN A 73 -1.30 -9.77 7.02
C GLN A 73 -0.55 -10.41 5.83
N MET A 74 -0.09 -9.59 4.88
CA MET A 74 0.66 -10.06 3.72
C MET A 74 2.00 -10.67 4.14
N LEU A 75 2.75 -9.99 5.00
CA LEU A 75 4.02 -10.47 5.51
C LEU A 75 3.86 -11.78 6.28
N ASN A 76 2.88 -11.85 7.19
CA ASN A 76 2.61 -13.07 7.95
C ASN A 76 2.22 -14.24 7.05
N SER A 77 1.45 -14.01 5.98
CA SER A 77 1.11 -15.03 5.01
C SER A 77 2.34 -15.53 4.25
N ALA A 78 3.18 -14.61 3.73
CA ALA A 78 4.40 -14.97 3.01
C ALA A 78 5.37 -15.75 3.91
N VAL A 79 5.58 -15.30 5.14
CA VAL A 79 6.43 -15.96 6.14
C VAL A 79 5.93 -17.36 6.46
N LYS A 80 4.63 -17.51 6.71
CA LYS A 80 4.03 -18.82 7.00
C LYS A 80 4.25 -19.79 5.85
N THR A 81 3.96 -19.38 4.62
CA THR A 81 4.20 -20.19 3.42
C THR A 81 5.68 -20.58 3.29
N THR A 82 6.59 -19.62 3.49
CA THR A 82 8.04 -19.87 3.41
C THR A 82 8.48 -20.91 4.43
N VAL A 83 8.05 -20.79 5.69
CA VAL A 83 8.41 -21.74 6.74
C VAL A 83 7.82 -23.13 6.48
N GLU A 84 6.58 -23.19 6.01
CA GLU A 84 5.93 -24.46 5.65
C GLU A 84 6.63 -25.14 4.48
N ASP A 85 6.89 -24.44 3.39
CA ASP A 85 7.61 -24.95 2.21
C ASP A 85 9.03 -25.40 2.57
N TYR A 86 9.75 -24.64 3.39
CA TYR A 86 11.07 -24.99 3.87
C TYR A 86 11.05 -26.31 4.67
N CYS A 87 10.12 -26.43 5.61
CA CYS A 87 10.02 -27.64 6.44
C CYS A 87 9.65 -28.91 5.67
N VAL A 88 8.90 -28.79 4.56
CA VAL A 88 8.57 -29.95 3.69
C VAL A 88 9.82 -30.53 3.03
N MET A 89 10.89 -29.73 2.85
CA MET A 89 12.15 -30.18 2.22
C MET A 89 13.11 -30.83 3.21
N LEU A 90 12.81 -30.82 4.52
CA LEU A 90 13.65 -31.37 5.57
C LEU A 90 13.21 -32.80 5.96
N SER A 91 14.11 -33.55 6.61
CA SER A 91 13.73 -34.81 7.27
C SER A 91 12.76 -34.56 8.41
N GLU A 92 11.93 -35.54 8.77
CA GLU A 92 10.85 -35.38 9.74
C GLU A 92 11.33 -34.84 11.11
N GLY A 93 12.48 -35.33 11.60
CA GLY A 93 13.07 -34.90 12.86
C GLY A 93 13.69 -33.49 12.83
N GLU A 94 14.21 -33.06 11.67
CA GLU A 94 14.72 -31.70 11.44
C GLU A 94 13.61 -30.70 11.22
N ALA A 95 12.56 -31.09 10.47
CA ALA A 95 11.42 -30.26 10.17
C ALA A 95 10.74 -29.69 11.42
N VAL A 96 10.54 -30.50 12.46
CA VAL A 96 9.90 -30.08 13.70
C VAL A 96 10.73 -29.00 14.42
N ARG A 97 12.05 -29.24 14.58
CA ARG A 97 12.95 -28.29 15.26
C ARG A 97 13.09 -26.97 14.48
N SER A 98 13.28 -27.11 13.16
CA SER A 98 13.41 -25.95 12.27
C SER A 98 12.14 -25.11 12.24
N LYS A 99 10.97 -25.74 12.22
CA LYS A 99 9.67 -25.03 12.22
C LYS A 99 9.49 -24.17 13.46
N GLU A 100 9.74 -24.71 14.64
CA GLU A 100 9.60 -23.97 15.90
C GLU A 100 10.59 -22.80 15.94
N TYR A 101 11.86 -23.06 15.60
CA TYR A 101 12.92 -22.05 15.59
C TYR A 101 12.61 -20.91 14.59
N LEU A 102 12.30 -21.25 13.33
CA LEU A 102 11.99 -20.28 12.30
C LEU A 102 10.74 -19.49 12.65
N SER A 103 9.68 -20.13 13.15
CA SER A 103 8.46 -19.44 13.54
C SER A 103 8.71 -18.39 14.63
N GLN A 104 9.57 -18.67 15.59
CA GLN A 104 9.96 -17.70 16.62
C GLN A 104 10.75 -16.53 16.04
N LYS A 105 11.78 -16.81 15.21
CA LYS A 105 12.64 -15.77 14.63
C LYS A 105 11.89 -14.89 13.64
N THR A 106 11.07 -15.48 12.79
CA THR A 106 10.28 -14.74 11.80
C THR A 106 9.26 -13.81 12.45
N SER A 107 8.64 -14.20 13.58
CA SER A 107 7.73 -13.34 14.34
C SER A 107 8.43 -12.07 14.82
N ILE A 108 9.60 -12.22 15.46
CA ILE A 108 10.39 -11.08 15.97
C ILE A 108 10.78 -10.12 14.85
N VAL A 109 11.31 -10.66 13.73
CA VAL A 109 11.74 -9.86 12.59
C VAL A 109 10.56 -9.16 11.92
N SER A 110 9.42 -9.85 11.79
CA SER A 110 8.21 -9.26 11.20
C SER A 110 7.72 -8.05 12.00
N GLU A 111 7.70 -8.14 13.34
CA GLU A 111 7.32 -7.00 14.19
C GLU A 111 8.28 -5.82 14.02
N GLN A 112 9.58 -6.05 13.99
CA GLN A 112 10.58 -5.00 13.80
C GLN A 112 10.45 -4.29 12.45
N LEU A 113 10.24 -5.03 11.38
CA LEU A 113 10.14 -4.46 10.03
C LEU A 113 8.81 -3.76 9.79
N LEU A 114 7.72 -4.20 10.41
CA LEU A 114 6.45 -3.48 10.34
C LEU A 114 6.55 -2.09 10.98
N VAL A 115 7.32 -1.94 12.05
CA VAL A 115 7.60 -0.63 12.66
C VAL A 115 8.45 0.25 11.73
N GLY A 116 9.35 -0.37 10.95
CA GLY A 116 10.23 0.30 9.99
C GLY A 116 9.66 0.43 8.58
N ALA A 117 8.41 0.01 8.33
CA ALA A 117 7.80 0.07 7.01
C ALA A 117 7.79 1.50 6.43
N ARG A 118 8.25 1.66 5.19
CA ARG A 118 8.43 2.97 4.57
C ARG A 118 7.20 3.40 3.78
N PRO A 119 6.70 4.63 3.93
CA PRO A 119 5.73 5.19 3.02
C PRO A 119 6.40 5.50 1.68
N VAL A 120 5.95 4.85 0.60
CA VAL A 120 6.43 5.08 -0.78
C VAL A 120 5.44 5.87 -1.62
N PHE A 121 4.27 6.12 -1.06
CA PHE A 121 3.24 6.97 -1.65
C PHE A 121 2.41 7.59 -0.53
N ASP A 122 2.16 8.89 -0.62
CA ASP A 122 1.35 9.65 0.33
C ASP A 122 0.69 10.80 -0.43
N GLN A 123 -0.59 10.69 -0.72
CA GLN A 123 -1.34 11.72 -1.45
C GLN A 123 -2.65 12.08 -0.78
N TRP A 124 -3.03 13.32 -0.95
CA TRP A 124 -4.25 13.91 -0.45
C TRP A 124 -5.23 14.20 -1.56
N GLU A 125 -6.51 13.95 -1.32
CA GLU A 125 -7.57 14.60 -2.08
C GLU A 125 -7.99 15.91 -1.42
N PRO A 126 -8.43 16.91 -2.22
CA PRO A 126 -9.05 18.09 -1.66
C PRO A 126 -10.24 17.71 -0.78
N LYS A 127 -10.48 18.58 0.19
CA LYS A 127 -11.67 18.47 1.04
C LYS A 127 -12.93 18.40 0.17
N ASP A 128 -13.73 17.37 0.36
CA ASP A 128 -14.95 17.17 -0.41
C ASP A 128 -16.10 18.13 0.04
N ALA A 129 -17.26 18.02 -0.62
CA ALA A 129 -18.42 18.86 -0.32
C ALA A 129 -18.96 18.62 1.10
N GLU A 130 -18.77 17.44 1.65
CA GLU A 130 -19.14 17.05 3.01
C GLU A 130 -18.10 17.50 4.04
N GLY A 131 -17.02 18.11 3.59
CA GLY A 131 -15.96 18.62 4.47
C GLY A 131 -14.95 17.58 4.93
N MET A 132 -14.86 16.44 4.25
CA MET A 132 -13.97 15.34 4.60
C MET A 132 -12.66 15.39 3.82
N TYR A 133 -11.56 15.04 4.50
CA TYR A 133 -10.25 14.81 3.89
C TYR A 133 -10.09 13.34 3.57
N ARG A 134 -9.44 13.04 2.43
CA ARG A 134 -9.00 11.69 2.06
C ARG A 134 -7.50 11.67 1.90
N ASN A 135 -6.85 10.69 2.53
CA ASN A 135 -5.42 10.47 2.37
C ASN A 135 -5.18 9.04 1.87
N TYR A 136 -4.34 8.90 0.85
CA TYR A 136 -3.93 7.61 0.29
C TYR A 136 -2.46 7.38 0.64
N VAL A 137 -2.18 6.23 1.25
CA VAL A 137 -0.83 5.84 1.65
C VAL A 137 -0.51 4.46 1.11
N VAL A 138 0.72 4.26 0.62
CA VAL A 138 1.31 2.94 0.36
C VAL A 138 2.50 2.77 1.27
N LEU A 139 2.51 1.67 2.03
CA LEU A 139 3.66 1.23 2.82
C LEU A 139 4.36 0.08 2.12
N GLU A 140 5.69 0.02 2.30
CA GLU A 140 6.57 -0.97 1.68
C GLU A 140 7.47 -1.64 2.71
N ILE A 141 7.68 -2.96 2.50
CA ILE A 141 8.77 -3.75 3.09
C ILE A 141 9.52 -4.43 1.94
N SER A 142 10.85 -4.31 1.94
CA SER A 142 11.74 -5.01 0.99
C SER A 142 11.94 -6.46 1.43
N ALA A 143 11.92 -7.40 0.47
CA ALA A 143 12.28 -8.80 0.72
C ALA A 143 13.73 -8.93 1.19
N ASP A 144 14.65 -8.18 0.58
CA ASP A 144 16.07 -8.23 0.94
C ASP A 144 16.29 -7.76 2.38
N ASP A 145 15.62 -6.67 2.80
CA ASP A 145 15.70 -6.18 4.18
C ASP A 145 15.14 -7.22 5.16
N TYR A 146 14.06 -7.93 4.79
CA TYR A 146 13.48 -8.99 5.61
C TYR A 146 14.42 -10.18 5.76
N ILE A 147 14.95 -10.71 4.64
CA ILE A 147 15.85 -11.86 4.66
C ILE A 147 17.12 -11.54 5.44
N LYS A 148 17.71 -10.37 5.21
CA LYS A 148 18.90 -9.94 5.95
C LYS A 148 18.62 -9.89 7.46
N ALA A 149 17.54 -9.26 7.88
CA ALA A 149 17.19 -9.20 9.29
C ALA A 149 16.90 -10.59 9.89
N LEU A 150 16.32 -11.51 9.10
CA LEU A 150 16.07 -12.88 9.51
C LEU A 150 17.37 -13.66 9.68
N ILE A 151 18.33 -13.57 8.75
CA ILE A 151 19.64 -14.18 8.85
C ILE A 151 20.39 -13.66 10.08
N ASP A 152 20.41 -12.35 10.29
CA ASP A 152 21.03 -11.73 11.47
C ASP A 152 20.37 -12.24 12.79
N ALA A 153 19.06 -12.41 12.80
CA ALA A 153 18.33 -12.94 13.95
C ALA A 153 18.56 -14.43 14.19
N MET A 154 19.01 -15.17 13.17
CA MET A 154 19.32 -16.60 13.23
C MET A 154 20.80 -16.90 13.52
N ALA A 155 21.62 -15.91 13.82
CA ALA A 155 23.06 -16.10 14.07
C ALA A 155 23.39 -17.15 15.17
N ASP A 156 22.42 -17.45 16.05
CA ASP A 156 22.51 -18.46 17.10
C ASP A 156 22.00 -19.87 16.69
N ALA A 157 21.62 -20.08 15.41
CA ALA A 157 21.05 -21.34 14.93
C ALA A 157 21.95 -22.54 15.22
N ASN A 158 23.23 -22.42 14.94
CA ASN A 158 24.21 -23.49 15.15
C ASN A 158 24.32 -23.87 16.64
N ALA A 159 24.19 -22.93 17.56
CA ALA A 159 24.19 -23.20 19.01
C ALA A 159 22.97 -24.03 19.44
N LYS A 160 21.89 -24.05 18.63
CA LYS A 160 20.67 -24.83 18.88
C LYS A 160 20.56 -26.10 18.06
N ASN A 161 21.63 -26.50 17.35
CA ASN A 161 21.65 -27.64 16.42
C ASN A 161 20.52 -27.54 15.36
N VAL A 162 20.25 -26.34 14.85
CA VAL A 162 19.35 -26.09 13.72
C VAL A 162 20.20 -25.64 12.54
N GLU A 163 20.28 -26.48 11.51
CA GLU A 163 20.94 -26.13 10.26
C GLU A 163 19.91 -25.42 9.36
N VAL A 164 20.21 -24.20 8.96
CA VAL A 164 19.33 -23.41 8.09
C VAL A 164 20.06 -23.10 6.79
N ASN A 165 19.44 -23.49 5.67
CA ASN A 165 19.91 -23.12 4.34
C ASN A 165 19.35 -21.74 3.96
N GLU A 166 20.19 -20.72 4.08
CA GLU A 166 19.82 -19.31 3.86
C GLU A 166 19.40 -19.03 2.42
N ASP A 167 20.08 -19.63 1.43
CA ASP A 167 19.77 -19.44 0.01
C ASP A 167 18.39 -20.00 -0.32
N LEU A 168 18.09 -21.20 0.17
CA LEU A 168 16.77 -21.82 0.00
C LEU A 168 15.68 -21.01 0.67
N LEU A 169 15.92 -20.52 1.88
CA LEU A 169 14.95 -19.69 2.62
C LEU A 169 14.64 -18.40 1.86
N ASN A 170 15.66 -17.75 1.30
CA ASN A 170 15.52 -16.56 0.47
C ASN A 170 14.71 -16.83 -0.80
N GLU A 171 15.02 -17.92 -1.52
CA GLU A 171 14.29 -18.32 -2.73
C GLU A 171 12.79 -18.54 -2.43
N LEU A 172 12.49 -19.30 -1.38
CA LEU A 172 11.11 -19.58 -0.97
C LEU A 172 10.36 -18.31 -0.54
N PHE A 173 11.02 -17.39 0.16
CA PHE A 173 10.42 -16.15 0.57
C PHE A 173 10.10 -15.25 -0.63
N LEU A 174 11.03 -15.10 -1.58
CA LEU A 174 10.80 -14.35 -2.81
C LEU A 174 9.65 -14.96 -3.64
N LYS A 175 9.56 -16.29 -3.71
CA LYS A 175 8.45 -16.99 -4.36
C LYS A 175 7.12 -16.70 -3.66
N ALA A 176 7.07 -16.75 -2.34
CA ALA A 176 5.87 -16.47 -1.57
C ALA A 176 5.38 -15.01 -1.74
N ILE A 177 6.30 -14.04 -1.77
CA ILE A 177 5.99 -12.63 -2.03
C ILE A 177 5.44 -12.43 -3.45
N ASN A 178 6.14 -12.95 -4.46
CA ASN A 178 5.76 -12.76 -5.86
C ASN A 178 4.40 -13.43 -6.18
N GLY A 179 4.16 -14.63 -5.65
CA GLY A 179 2.87 -15.30 -5.78
C GLY A 179 1.70 -14.55 -5.11
N SER A 180 1.99 -13.80 -4.05
CA SER A 180 1.00 -12.94 -3.39
C SER A 180 0.64 -11.68 -4.20
N THR A 181 1.52 -11.25 -5.11
CA THR A 181 1.31 -10.07 -5.96
C THR A 181 0.58 -10.39 -7.27
N GLU A 182 0.69 -11.62 -7.80
CA GLU A 182 0.01 -12.03 -9.04
C GLU A 182 -1.52 -12.23 -8.87
N ASN A 183 -1.99 -12.46 -7.67
CA ASN A 183 -3.41 -12.72 -7.37
C ASN A 183 -4.21 -11.46 -6.99
N ARG A 184 -3.68 -10.26 -7.26
CA ARG A 184 -4.34 -8.95 -7.05
C ARG A 184 -4.50 -8.18 -8.34
#